data_4d51af920b31ab32c3e2380db30da6a6
#
_entry.id   4d51af920b31ab32c3e2380db30da6a6
#
_cell.length_a   1.000
_cell.length_b   1.000
_cell.length_c   1.000
_cell.angle_alpha   90.00
_cell.angle_beta   90.00
_cell.angle_gamma   90.00
#
_symmetry.space_group_name_H-M   'P 1'
#
loop_
_entity.id
_entity.type
_entity.pdbx_description
1 polymer ?
#
loop_
_entity_poly.entity_id
_entity_poly.type
_entity_poly.pdbx_seq_one_letter_code
_entity_poly.pdbx_strand_id
1 'polypeptide(L)'
;FMAVPYPSVGWSKYNVVRLANLSGVPLTQRSPARAAAWHPVRMRDVALVWSDATAEVHRFVVGPVENNVYVVRCRRSGEALLIDAANEHDRLLEVARHLGVRQVVETHGHWDHIQAVEAVREAGIGVWVRHEDAAMLPSYDALLEDDDVIQIGDLRIRTVHTPGHTPGSICFSLENTPVLFTGDTLFPGGPGNATFEGGDFPTIINSIEQRLFRVFSADTLIWPGHGAPSTIGTESPSLDSWVERGW
;
A
#
# COMPACT_ATOMS: atom_id res chain seq x y z
N PHE A 1 -6.93 18.55 47.73
CA PHE A 1 -6.67 18.25 46.31
C PHE A 1 -6.92 16.77 46.10
N MET A 2 -8.12 16.42 45.58
CA MET A 2 -8.52 15.08 45.29
C MET A 2 -8.06 14.72 43.87
N ALA A 3 -7.29 13.65 43.75
CA ALA A 3 -6.88 13.08 42.47
C ALA A 3 -8.07 12.31 41.87
N VAL A 4 -8.48 12.67 40.66
CA VAL A 4 -9.46 11.93 39.86
C VAL A 4 -8.73 10.79 39.14
N PRO A 5 -9.15 9.54 39.25
CA PRO A 5 -8.52 8.44 38.54
C PRO A 5 -8.90 8.49 37.05
N TYR A 6 -7.91 8.40 36.17
CA TYR A 6 -8.11 8.17 34.75
C TYR A 6 -8.71 6.77 34.52
N PRO A 7 -9.72 6.60 33.67
CA PRO A 7 -10.20 5.29 33.30
C PRO A 7 -9.16 4.57 32.43
N SER A 8 -8.84 3.34 32.82
CA SER A 8 -8.08 2.40 32.04
C SER A 8 -8.83 2.12 30.74
N VAL A 9 -8.32 2.62 29.61
CA VAL A 9 -8.82 2.28 28.26
C VAL A 9 -8.40 0.84 28.00
N GLY A 10 -9.39 -0.05 28.08
CA GLY A 10 -9.22 -1.46 27.71
C GLY A 10 -8.84 -1.56 26.25
N TRP A 11 -7.82 -2.35 25.96
CA TRP A 11 -7.39 -2.74 24.63
C TRP A 11 -8.54 -3.46 23.91
N SER A 12 -9.30 -2.73 23.11
CA SER A 12 -10.41 -3.27 22.34
C SER A 12 -9.90 -3.72 20.97
N LYS A 13 -9.85 -5.03 20.82
CA LYS A 13 -10.10 -5.85 19.63
C LYS A 13 -9.68 -5.23 18.29
N TYR A 14 -8.49 -5.61 17.81
CA TYR A 14 -8.10 -5.47 16.42
C TYR A 14 -9.15 -6.12 15.51
N ASN A 15 -9.71 -5.37 14.58
CA ASN A 15 -10.50 -5.94 13.50
C ASN A 15 -9.58 -6.69 12.54
N VAL A 16 -9.62 -8.01 12.57
CA VAL A 16 -8.94 -8.84 11.57
C VAL A 16 -9.87 -8.95 10.37
N VAL A 17 -9.56 -8.23 9.31
CA VAL A 17 -10.27 -8.39 8.04
C VAL A 17 -9.75 -9.68 7.39
N ARG A 18 -10.53 -10.76 7.51
CA ARG A 18 -10.27 -12.02 6.80
C ARG A 18 -10.82 -11.92 5.39
N LEU A 19 -10.05 -12.35 4.39
CA LEU A 19 -10.54 -12.55 3.04
C LEU A 19 -11.83 -13.40 3.09
N ALA A 20 -12.97 -12.76 2.85
CA ALA A 20 -14.21 -13.48 2.65
C ALA A 20 -14.11 -14.22 1.31
N ASN A 21 -14.28 -15.55 1.33
CA ASN A 21 -14.41 -16.35 0.13
C ASN A 21 -15.69 -15.93 -0.60
N LEU A 22 -15.60 -15.05 -1.58
CA LEU A 22 -16.69 -14.68 -2.49
C LEU A 22 -16.89 -15.76 -3.58
N SER A 23 -16.87 -17.03 -3.20
CA SER A 23 -17.19 -18.16 -4.09
C SER A 23 -18.69 -18.45 -4.04
N GLY A 24 -19.49 -17.58 -4.67
CA GLY A 24 -20.95 -17.71 -4.69
C GLY A 24 -21.65 -17.29 -5.99
N VAL A 25 -20.90 -17.05 -7.09
CA VAL A 25 -21.52 -16.74 -8.40
C VAL A 25 -21.21 -17.86 -9.40
N PRO A 26 -22.21 -18.56 -9.97
CA PRO A 26 -21.95 -19.62 -10.95
C PRO A 26 -21.39 -19.05 -12.25
N LEU A 27 -20.25 -19.60 -12.69
CA LEU A 27 -19.61 -19.33 -13.97
C LEU A 27 -20.43 -19.98 -15.12
N THR A 28 -21.54 -19.41 -15.48
CA THR A 28 -22.24 -19.79 -16.73
C THR A 28 -22.64 -18.56 -17.51
N GLN A 29 -22.12 -18.49 -18.73
CA GLN A 29 -22.41 -17.56 -19.83
C GLN A 29 -21.61 -16.25 -19.85
N ARG A 30 -20.36 -16.30 -20.26
CA ARG A 30 -19.69 -15.18 -20.90
C ARG A 30 -19.17 -15.60 -22.28
N SER A 31 -19.58 -14.87 -23.32
CA SER A 31 -19.08 -15.00 -24.69
C SER A 31 -17.55 -14.79 -24.73
N PRO A 32 -16.80 -15.49 -25.61
CA PRO A 32 -15.38 -15.28 -25.73
C PRO A 32 -15.09 -13.90 -26.35
N ALA A 33 -14.65 -12.95 -25.54
CA ALA A 33 -14.06 -11.73 -26.05
C ALA A 33 -12.79 -12.09 -26.83
N ARG A 34 -12.58 -11.43 -27.98
CA ARG A 34 -11.46 -11.62 -28.92
C ARG A 34 -10.14 -11.69 -28.15
N ALA A 35 -9.41 -12.79 -28.37
CA ALA A 35 -8.04 -12.94 -27.91
C ALA A 35 -7.17 -11.83 -28.55
N ALA A 36 -6.84 -10.81 -27.80
CA ALA A 36 -5.77 -9.91 -28.13
C ALA A 36 -4.46 -10.72 -28.16
N ALA A 37 -3.59 -10.46 -29.14
CA ALA A 37 -2.33 -11.18 -29.29
C ALA A 37 -1.50 -11.06 -28.01
N TRP A 38 -1.32 -12.16 -27.31
CA TRP A 38 -0.55 -12.28 -26.10
C TRP A 38 0.93 -12.03 -26.39
N HIS A 39 1.44 -10.90 -25.98
CA HIS A 39 2.90 -10.71 -25.81
C HIS A 39 3.22 -11.11 -24.36
N PRO A 40 3.99 -12.19 -24.14
CA PRO A 40 4.33 -12.59 -22.77
C PRO A 40 5.11 -11.45 -22.10
N VAL A 41 4.54 -10.87 -21.03
CA VAL A 41 5.26 -9.92 -20.18
C VAL A 41 6.49 -10.65 -19.65
N ARG A 42 7.63 -10.00 -19.82
CA ARG A 42 8.88 -10.59 -19.34
C ARG A 42 8.95 -10.38 -17.84
N MET A 43 8.70 -11.42 -17.06
CA MET A 43 8.95 -11.44 -15.59
C MET A 43 10.38 -10.98 -15.22
N ARG A 44 11.24 -10.74 -16.21
CA ARG A 44 12.59 -10.18 -16.04
C ARG A 44 12.63 -8.81 -15.39
N ASP A 45 11.53 -8.04 -15.51
CA ASP A 45 11.45 -6.67 -14.99
C ASP A 45 10.74 -6.61 -13.62
N VAL A 46 10.40 -7.78 -13.04
CA VAL A 46 9.87 -7.91 -11.68
C VAL A 46 11.01 -8.36 -10.77
N ALA A 47 11.52 -7.45 -9.97
CA ALA A 47 12.64 -7.72 -9.09
C ALA A 47 12.17 -8.25 -7.73
N LEU A 48 12.76 -9.33 -7.24
CA LEU A 48 12.71 -9.67 -5.82
C LEU A 48 13.63 -8.71 -5.07
N VAL A 49 13.04 -7.77 -4.29
CA VAL A 49 13.78 -6.67 -3.66
C VAL A 49 14.04 -6.91 -2.19
N TRP A 50 13.25 -7.77 -1.53
CA TRP A 50 13.44 -8.19 -0.16
C TRP A 50 12.85 -9.58 0.08
N SER A 51 13.43 -10.37 0.98
CA SER A 51 12.84 -11.63 1.42
C SER A 51 13.41 -12.12 2.74
N ASP A 52 12.60 -12.91 3.47
CA ASP A 52 13.03 -13.70 4.63
C ASP A 52 12.50 -15.14 4.53
N ALA A 53 12.43 -15.85 5.67
CA ALA A 53 11.91 -17.21 5.71
C ALA A 53 10.40 -17.30 5.42
N THR A 54 9.64 -16.22 5.61
CA THR A 54 8.16 -16.17 5.59
C THR A 54 7.60 -15.44 4.38
N ALA A 55 8.27 -14.39 3.92
CA ALA A 55 7.77 -13.46 2.92
C ALA A 55 8.76 -13.18 1.79
N GLU A 56 8.21 -12.75 0.67
CA GLU A 56 8.91 -12.17 -0.48
C GLU A 56 8.25 -10.83 -0.81
N VAL A 57 9.08 -9.82 -1.12
CA VAL A 57 8.63 -8.55 -1.67
C VAL A 57 9.19 -8.41 -3.08
N HIS A 58 8.30 -8.33 -4.04
CA HIS A 58 8.63 -8.08 -5.44
C HIS A 58 8.28 -6.64 -5.78
N ARG A 59 9.10 -6.01 -6.64
CA ARG A 59 8.89 -4.66 -7.15
C ARG A 59 8.97 -4.64 -8.66
N PHE A 60 8.10 -3.88 -9.29
CA PHE A 60 8.21 -3.49 -10.70
C PHE A 60 7.71 -2.06 -10.87
N VAL A 61 8.18 -1.41 -11.94
CA VAL A 61 7.87 0.00 -12.22
C VAL A 61 6.92 0.06 -13.40
N VAL A 62 5.89 0.90 -13.31
CA VAL A 62 4.86 1.06 -14.34
C VAL A 62 4.55 2.53 -14.61
N GLY A 63 3.99 2.77 -15.79
CA GLY A 63 3.47 4.07 -16.19
C GLY A 63 4.52 5.15 -16.47
N PRO A 64 4.07 6.31 -17.00
CA PRO A 64 4.95 7.37 -17.45
C PRO A 64 5.61 8.17 -16.31
N VAL A 65 5.11 8.06 -15.08
CA VAL A 65 5.67 8.70 -13.89
C VAL A 65 6.43 7.73 -13.00
N GLU A 66 6.70 6.51 -13.52
CA GLU A 66 7.55 5.49 -12.90
C GLU A 66 7.08 5.06 -11.51
N ASN A 67 5.77 4.75 -11.38
CA ASN A 67 5.21 4.23 -10.14
C ASN A 67 5.81 2.88 -9.74
N ASN A 68 6.22 2.77 -8.51
CA ASN A 68 6.57 1.50 -7.89
C ASN A 68 5.30 0.71 -7.54
N VAL A 69 5.16 -0.47 -8.08
CA VAL A 69 4.16 -1.44 -7.65
C VAL A 69 4.86 -2.55 -6.87
N TYR A 70 4.29 -2.89 -5.71
CA TYR A 70 4.86 -3.93 -4.87
C TYR A 70 3.91 -5.12 -4.76
N VAL A 71 4.49 -6.33 -4.71
CA VAL A 71 3.75 -7.55 -4.38
C VAL A 71 4.39 -8.19 -3.16
N VAL A 72 3.62 -8.30 -2.09
CA VAL A 72 4.00 -8.99 -0.85
C VAL A 72 3.42 -10.40 -0.90
N ARG A 73 4.28 -11.42 -0.93
CA ARG A 73 3.89 -12.81 -1.11
C ARG A 73 4.27 -13.66 0.09
N CYS A 74 3.31 -14.44 0.59
CA CYS A 74 3.55 -15.45 1.60
C CYS A 74 4.24 -16.68 0.98
N ARG A 75 5.44 -17.03 1.46
CA ARG A 75 6.19 -18.17 0.93
C ARG A 75 5.48 -19.49 1.15
N ARG A 76 4.80 -19.66 2.27
CA ARG A 76 4.13 -20.93 2.62
C ARG A 76 2.86 -21.17 1.81
N SER A 77 1.96 -20.18 1.73
CA SER A 77 0.67 -20.34 1.03
C SER A 77 0.73 -20.01 -0.45
N GLY A 78 1.71 -19.17 -0.88
CA GLY A 78 1.78 -18.62 -2.22
C GLY A 78 0.78 -17.48 -2.48
N GLU A 79 -0.06 -17.13 -1.51
CA GLU A 79 -0.96 -15.99 -1.61
C GLU A 79 -0.19 -14.68 -1.51
N ALA A 80 -0.67 -13.66 -2.22
CA ALA A 80 -0.02 -12.38 -2.26
C ALA A 80 -1.01 -11.21 -2.24
N LEU A 81 -0.50 -10.05 -1.77
CA LEU A 81 -1.12 -8.74 -1.81
C LEU A 81 -0.35 -7.86 -2.79
N LEU A 82 -1.05 -7.07 -3.60
CA LEU A 82 -0.45 -6.05 -4.45
C LEU A 82 -0.75 -4.67 -3.85
N ILE A 83 0.23 -3.79 -3.87
CA ILE A 83 0.13 -2.40 -3.42
C ILE A 83 0.20 -1.50 -4.65
N ASP A 84 -0.85 -0.71 -4.84
CA ASP A 84 -1.15 0.23 -5.92
C ASP A 84 -1.40 -0.41 -7.29
N ALA A 85 -2.66 -0.42 -7.72
CA ALA A 85 -3.06 -0.76 -9.08
C ALA A 85 -2.78 0.39 -10.04
N ALA A 86 -1.50 0.79 -10.13
CA ALA A 86 -1.07 2.06 -10.68
C ALA A 86 -1.31 2.20 -12.19
N ASN A 87 -0.76 1.33 -13.02
CA ASN A 87 -0.82 1.47 -14.48
C ASN A 87 -0.52 0.14 -15.19
N GLU A 88 -0.48 0.14 -16.54
CA GLU A 88 -0.11 -1.03 -17.37
C GLU A 88 -0.91 -2.28 -16.97
N HIS A 89 -2.24 -2.18 -16.94
CA HIS A 89 -3.14 -3.20 -16.39
C HIS A 89 -2.87 -4.61 -16.92
N ASP A 90 -2.53 -4.81 -18.19
CA ASP A 90 -2.21 -6.14 -18.75
C ASP A 90 -0.99 -6.75 -18.05
N ARG A 91 0.07 -5.95 -17.87
CA ARG A 91 1.28 -6.38 -17.17
C ARG A 91 1.00 -6.65 -15.69
N LEU A 92 0.27 -5.75 -15.06
CA LEU A 92 -0.10 -5.88 -13.65
C LEU A 92 -0.92 -7.16 -13.40
N LEU A 93 -1.90 -7.46 -14.25
CA LEU A 93 -2.71 -8.68 -14.16
C LEU A 93 -1.89 -9.95 -14.43
N GLU A 94 -0.90 -9.92 -15.32
CA GLU A 94 -0.01 -11.04 -15.55
C GLU A 94 0.88 -11.30 -14.33
N VAL A 95 1.48 -10.26 -13.74
CA VAL A 95 2.26 -10.35 -12.50
C VAL A 95 1.39 -10.85 -11.35
N ALA A 96 0.17 -10.30 -11.20
CA ALA A 96 -0.78 -10.70 -10.18
C ALA A 96 -1.10 -12.19 -10.23
N ARG A 97 -1.36 -12.70 -11.43
CA ARG A 97 -1.63 -14.14 -11.64
C ARG A 97 -0.42 -15.00 -11.34
N HIS A 98 0.77 -14.58 -11.78
CA HIS A 98 2.01 -15.35 -11.60
C HIS A 98 2.44 -15.43 -10.13
N LEU A 99 2.30 -14.34 -9.39
CA LEU A 99 2.68 -14.25 -7.98
C LEU A 99 1.57 -14.63 -7.00
N GLY A 100 0.36 -14.92 -7.48
CA GLY A 100 -0.75 -15.36 -6.63
C GLY A 100 -1.47 -14.25 -5.89
N VAL A 101 -1.53 -13.05 -6.47
CA VAL A 101 -2.24 -11.91 -5.87
C VAL A 101 -3.73 -12.22 -5.72
N ARG A 102 -4.26 -11.98 -4.53
CA ARG A 102 -5.67 -12.15 -4.16
C ARG A 102 -6.36 -10.85 -3.82
N GLN A 103 -5.57 -9.83 -3.53
CA GLN A 103 -6.05 -8.55 -3.02
C GLN A 103 -5.14 -7.43 -3.50
N VAL A 104 -5.72 -6.28 -3.79
CA VAL A 104 -5.03 -5.00 -4.00
C VAL A 104 -5.39 -4.05 -2.88
N VAL A 105 -4.42 -3.30 -2.41
CA VAL A 105 -4.61 -2.15 -1.52
C VAL A 105 -3.99 -0.92 -2.16
N GLU A 106 -4.68 0.21 -2.06
CA GLU A 106 -4.19 1.49 -2.57
C GLU A 106 -3.58 2.31 -1.43
N THR A 107 -2.40 2.88 -1.66
CA THR A 107 -1.76 3.79 -0.70
C THR A 107 -2.50 5.11 -0.61
N HIS A 108 -3.07 5.57 -1.72
CA HIS A 108 -3.87 6.79 -1.82
C HIS A 108 -4.59 6.85 -3.18
N GLY A 109 -5.43 7.86 -3.38
CA GLY A 109 -6.32 7.97 -4.52
C GLY A 109 -5.81 8.78 -5.72
N HIS A 110 -4.54 9.20 -5.80
CA HIS A 110 -4.07 9.96 -6.95
C HIS A 110 -4.11 9.12 -8.24
N TRP A 111 -4.38 9.82 -9.35
CA TRP A 111 -4.68 9.21 -10.66
C TRP A 111 -3.61 8.22 -11.13
N ASP A 112 -2.36 8.46 -10.84
CA ASP A 112 -1.25 7.62 -11.28
C ASP A 112 -1.12 6.32 -10.47
N HIS A 113 -1.71 6.24 -9.29
CA HIS A 113 -1.74 5.03 -8.45
C HIS A 113 -2.93 4.11 -8.74
N ILE A 114 -3.99 4.58 -9.42
CA ILE A 114 -5.29 3.90 -9.50
C ILE A 114 -5.75 3.55 -10.93
N GLN A 115 -4.93 3.78 -11.97
CA GLN A 115 -5.37 3.64 -13.37
C GLN A 115 -5.75 2.21 -13.77
N ALA A 116 -5.20 1.19 -13.10
CA ALA A 116 -5.50 -0.21 -13.37
C ALA A 116 -6.64 -0.78 -12.49
N VAL A 117 -7.22 0.00 -11.58
CA VAL A 117 -8.24 -0.45 -10.62
C VAL A 117 -9.43 -1.13 -11.30
N GLU A 118 -9.99 -0.55 -12.35
CA GLU A 118 -11.15 -1.15 -13.04
C GLU A 118 -10.79 -2.52 -13.62
N ALA A 119 -9.66 -2.63 -14.32
CA ALA A 119 -9.22 -3.87 -14.94
C ALA A 119 -8.92 -4.96 -13.90
N VAL A 120 -8.33 -4.59 -12.77
CA VAL A 120 -8.04 -5.49 -11.65
C VAL A 120 -9.34 -6.03 -11.05
N ARG A 121 -10.33 -5.18 -10.83
CA ARG A 121 -11.64 -5.57 -10.30
C ARG A 121 -12.42 -6.44 -11.31
N GLU A 122 -12.38 -6.13 -12.61
CA GLU A 122 -12.96 -6.95 -13.67
C GLU A 122 -12.32 -8.36 -13.72
N ALA A 123 -11.05 -8.48 -13.36
CA ALA A 123 -10.36 -9.76 -13.22
C ALA A 123 -10.74 -10.53 -11.95
N GLY A 124 -11.57 -9.96 -11.08
CA GLY A 124 -12.06 -10.58 -9.84
C GLY A 124 -11.11 -10.45 -8.65
N ILE A 125 -10.16 -9.49 -8.69
CA ILE A 125 -9.28 -9.16 -7.57
C ILE A 125 -9.89 -7.94 -6.86
N GLY A 126 -10.15 -8.05 -5.55
CA GLY A 126 -10.74 -6.96 -4.78
C GLY A 126 -9.76 -5.81 -4.57
N VAL A 127 -10.25 -4.57 -4.54
CA VAL A 127 -9.47 -3.35 -4.31
C VAL A 127 -9.96 -2.65 -3.04
N TRP A 128 -9.03 -2.38 -2.14
CA TRP A 128 -9.30 -1.72 -0.88
C TRP A 128 -8.55 -0.40 -0.79
N VAL A 129 -9.20 0.60 -0.25
CA VAL A 129 -8.69 1.98 -0.15
C VAL A 129 -9.13 2.61 1.16
N ARG A 130 -8.42 3.62 1.62
CA ARG A 130 -8.82 4.42 2.76
C ARG A 130 -10.09 5.23 2.44
N HIS A 131 -10.96 5.37 3.44
CA HIS A 131 -12.27 6.04 3.32
C HIS A 131 -12.17 7.44 2.69
N GLU A 132 -11.21 8.25 3.11
CA GLU A 132 -11.09 9.64 2.68
C GLU A 132 -10.74 9.77 1.19
N ASP A 133 -10.05 8.79 0.62
CA ASP A 133 -9.65 8.77 -0.79
C ASP A 133 -10.58 7.92 -1.68
N ALA A 134 -11.56 7.24 -1.09
CA ALA A 134 -12.43 6.31 -1.80
C ALA A 134 -13.17 6.95 -2.98
N ALA A 135 -13.54 8.24 -2.86
CA ALA A 135 -14.21 8.98 -3.92
C ALA A 135 -13.30 9.32 -5.13
N MET A 136 -11.99 9.18 -4.99
CA MET A 136 -11.02 9.40 -6.06
C MET A 136 -10.89 8.16 -6.97
N LEU A 137 -11.25 6.98 -6.48
CA LEU A 137 -11.20 5.75 -7.25
C LEU A 137 -12.44 5.59 -8.14
N PRO A 138 -12.30 4.99 -9.33
CA PRO A 138 -13.47 4.67 -10.17
C PRO A 138 -14.40 3.66 -9.50
N SER A 139 -13.84 2.78 -8.66
CA SER A 139 -14.60 1.81 -7.87
C SER A 139 -13.69 1.10 -6.86
N TYR A 140 -14.26 0.52 -5.80
CA TYR A 140 -13.54 -0.25 -4.77
C TYR A 140 -14.45 -1.31 -4.15
N ASP A 141 -13.90 -2.23 -3.35
CA ASP A 141 -14.65 -3.32 -2.73
C ASP A 141 -14.75 -3.18 -1.21
N ALA A 142 -13.75 -2.60 -0.55
CA ALA A 142 -13.78 -2.37 0.89
C ALA A 142 -12.99 -1.12 1.28
N LEU A 143 -13.26 -0.63 2.48
CA LEU A 143 -12.57 0.49 3.08
C LEU A 143 -11.54 -0.01 4.10
N LEU A 144 -10.41 0.68 4.15
CA LEU A 144 -9.34 0.48 5.13
C LEU A 144 -9.47 1.52 6.24
N GLU A 145 -9.26 1.07 7.47
CA GLU A 145 -9.15 1.93 8.64
C GLU A 145 -7.71 1.97 9.15
N ASP A 146 -7.42 2.93 10.03
CA ASP A 146 -6.12 2.99 10.71
C ASP A 146 -5.97 1.77 11.63
N ASP A 147 -4.76 1.23 11.69
CA ASP A 147 -4.43 0.03 12.48
C ASP A 147 -5.17 -1.26 12.08
N ASP A 148 -5.84 -1.32 10.93
CA ASP A 148 -6.35 -2.58 10.37
C ASP A 148 -5.19 -3.55 10.10
N VAL A 149 -5.50 -4.85 10.20
CA VAL A 149 -4.55 -5.90 9.87
C VAL A 149 -5.09 -6.77 8.74
N ILE A 150 -4.46 -6.67 7.59
CA ILE A 150 -4.75 -7.48 6.41
C ILE A 150 -3.95 -8.78 6.52
N GLN A 151 -4.63 -9.91 6.44
CA GLN A 151 -3.99 -11.21 6.51
C GLN A 151 -3.86 -11.83 5.11
N ILE A 152 -2.63 -12.18 4.72
CA ILE A 152 -2.30 -12.86 3.45
C ILE A 152 -1.51 -14.13 3.80
N GLY A 153 -2.17 -15.28 3.72
CA GLY A 153 -1.60 -16.51 4.25
C GLY A 153 -1.24 -16.36 5.71
N ASP A 154 0.05 -16.50 6.06
CA ASP A 154 0.56 -16.28 7.42
C ASP A 154 1.04 -14.86 7.68
N LEU A 155 1.10 -14.03 6.64
CA LEU A 155 1.58 -12.66 6.75
C LEU A 155 0.49 -11.75 7.31
N ARG A 156 0.91 -10.77 8.07
CA ARG A 156 0.06 -9.72 8.64
C ARG A 156 0.61 -8.39 8.17
N ILE A 157 -0.23 -7.60 7.51
CA ILE A 157 0.12 -6.29 6.98
C ILE A 157 -0.76 -5.28 7.71
N ARG A 158 -0.11 -4.41 8.51
CA ARG A 158 -0.79 -3.37 9.28
C ARG A 158 -0.88 -2.09 8.48
N THR A 159 -2.04 -1.47 8.49
CA THR A 159 -2.26 -0.13 7.96
C THR A 159 -1.80 0.94 8.95
N VAL A 160 -1.21 2.00 8.44
CA VAL A 160 -0.80 3.17 9.22
C VAL A 160 -1.28 4.42 8.49
N HIS A 161 -2.33 5.08 9.00
CA HIS A 161 -2.87 6.28 8.40
C HIS A 161 -1.88 7.45 8.54
N THR A 162 -1.49 8.02 7.41
CA THR A 162 -0.47 9.09 7.31
C THR A 162 -0.95 10.20 6.38
N PRO A 163 -2.02 10.94 6.78
CA PRO A 163 -2.60 11.99 5.95
C PRO A 163 -1.61 13.13 5.68
N GLY A 164 -1.86 13.85 4.59
CA GLY A 164 -1.16 15.08 4.26
C GLY A 164 -0.65 15.17 2.82
N HIS A 165 -0.29 14.07 2.17
CA HIS A 165 -0.15 14.01 0.71
C HIS A 165 -1.55 13.97 0.06
N THR A 166 -2.40 13.07 0.55
CA THR A 166 -3.86 13.12 0.45
C THR A 166 -4.48 12.94 1.83
N PRO A 167 -5.77 13.23 2.02
CA PRO A 167 -6.45 12.95 3.29
C PRO A 167 -6.47 11.47 3.65
N GLY A 168 -6.52 10.57 2.65
CA GLY A 168 -6.57 9.13 2.82
C GLY A 168 -5.23 8.40 2.68
N SER A 169 -4.11 9.11 2.60
CA SER A 169 -2.79 8.48 2.49
C SER A 169 -2.54 7.49 3.62
N ILE A 170 -2.11 6.28 3.26
CA ILE A 170 -1.91 5.17 4.19
C ILE A 170 -0.63 4.41 3.85
N CYS A 171 0.18 4.11 4.87
CA CYS A 171 1.34 3.24 4.75
C CYS A 171 0.97 1.80 5.13
N PHE A 172 1.74 0.83 4.65
CA PHE A 172 1.55 -0.59 4.94
C PHE A 172 2.81 -1.18 5.57
N SER A 173 2.71 -1.67 6.79
CA SER A 173 3.81 -2.32 7.52
C SER A 173 3.65 -3.84 7.48
N LEU A 174 4.65 -4.55 6.96
CA LEU A 174 4.72 -5.99 7.06
C LEU A 174 5.19 -6.37 8.47
N GLU A 175 4.27 -6.86 9.32
CA GLU A 175 4.54 -7.12 10.73
C GLU A 175 5.69 -8.13 10.95
N ASN A 176 6.47 -7.91 11.99
CA ASN A 176 7.66 -8.69 12.36
C ASN A 176 8.80 -8.67 11.33
N THR A 177 8.81 -7.67 10.46
CA THR A 177 9.87 -7.42 9.48
C THR A 177 10.26 -5.94 9.48
N PRO A 178 11.42 -5.55 8.92
CA PRO A 178 11.76 -4.14 8.78
C PRO A 178 11.17 -3.50 7.52
N VAL A 179 10.04 -3.95 7.00
CA VAL A 179 9.48 -3.50 5.71
C VAL A 179 8.28 -2.59 5.93
N LEU A 180 8.35 -1.37 5.38
CA LEU A 180 7.29 -0.37 5.40
C LEU A 180 7.11 0.21 3.98
N PHE A 181 5.91 0.08 3.41
CA PHE A 181 5.53 0.71 2.15
C PHE A 181 4.92 2.07 2.48
N THR A 182 5.54 3.14 1.99
CA THR A 182 5.19 4.50 2.40
C THR A 182 4.31 5.24 1.39
N GLY A 183 4.02 4.63 0.23
CA GLY A 183 3.34 5.35 -0.85
C GLY A 183 4.02 6.71 -1.08
N ASP A 184 3.22 7.74 -1.18
CA ASP A 184 3.71 9.10 -1.37
C ASP A 184 3.78 9.92 -0.08
N THR A 185 3.84 9.27 1.08
CA THR A 185 4.04 9.94 2.37
C THR A 185 5.50 10.32 2.60
N LEU A 186 6.43 9.37 2.44
CA LEU A 186 7.85 9.56 2.75
C LEU A 186 8.74 8.98 1.65
N PHE A 187 9.63 9.81 1.13
CA PHE A 187 10.63 9.49 0.12
C PHE A 187 12.05 9.68 0.66
N PRO A 188 13.07 9.15 -0.05
CA PRO A 188 14.43 9.63 0.15
C PRO A 188 14.52 11.15 -0.03
N GLY A 189 14.95 11.85 1.03
CA GLY A 189 15.17 13.30 1.03
C GLY A 189 13.95 14.16 1.34
N GLY A 190 12.77 13.60 1.64
CA GLY A 190 11.65 14.42 2.09
C GLY A 190 10.26 13.79 2.06
N PRO A 191 9.26 14.57 2.49
CA PRO A 191 7.86 14.21 2.35
C PRO A 191 7.40 14.23 0.91
N GLY A 192 6.28 13.57 0.62
CA GLY A 192 5.56 13.73 -0.63
C GLY A 192 5.01 15.14 -0.84
N ASN A 193 4.67 15.45 -2.08
CA ASN A 193 4.13 16.75 -2.44
C ASN A 193 2.75 16.95 -1.79
N ALA A 194 2.62 17.96 -0.95
CA ALA A 194 1.38 18.33 -0.25
C ALA A 194 0.71 19.58 -0.83
N THR A 195 1.03 19.97 -2.09
CA THR A 195 0.45 21.16 -2.75
C THR A 195 -0.74 20.83 -3.64
N PHE A 196 -1.05 19.56 -3.88
CA PHE A 196 -2.23 19.14 -4.62
C PHE A 196 -3.51 19.31 -3.79
N GLU A 197 -4.66 19.23 -4.46
CA GLU A 197 -5.96 19.30 -3.79
C GLU A 197 -6.07 18.23 -2.68
N GLY A 198 -6.45 18.66 -1.47
CA GLY A 198 -6.49 17.80 -0.29
C GLY A 198 -5.16 17.63 0.43
N GLY A 199 -4.04 18.09 -0.16
CA GLY A 199 -2.71 18.06 0.48
C GLY A 199 -2.57 19.10 1.58
N ASP A 200 -1.78 18.78 2.62
CA ASP A 200 -1.48 19.68 3.74
C ASP A 200 -0.08 19.42 4.32
N PHE A 201 0.84 20.34 4.11
CA PHE A 201 2.23 20.16 4.51
C PHE A 201 2.42 20.00 6.03
N PRO A 202 1.81 20.80 6.91
CA PRO A 202 1.89 20.56 8.34
C PRO A 202 1.40 19.17 8.76
N THR A 203 0.33 18.68 8.12
CA THR A 203 -0.24 17.37 8.41
C THR A 203 0.68 16.24 7.97
N ILE A 204 1.29 16.29 6.77
CA ILE A 204 2.21 15.23 6.34
C ILE A 204 3.46 15.17 7.20
N ILE A 205 4.01 16.33 7.62
CA ILE A 205 5.14 16.40 8.55
C ILE A 205 4.78 15.76 9.89
N ASN A 206 3.60 16.09 10.45
CA ASN A 206 3.13 15.48 11.69
C ASN A 206 2.93 13.96 11.53
N SER A 207 2.37 13.50 10.41
CA SER A 207 2.21 12.08 10.09
C SER A 207 3.56 11.36 10.07
N ILE A 208 4.55 11.91 9.36
CA ILE A 208 5.90 11.34 9.29
C ILE A 208 6.54 11.27 10.67
N GLU A 209 6.51 12.36 11.44
CA GLU A 209 7.10 12.40 12.77
C GLU A 209 6.42 11.42 13.74
N GLN A 210 5.09 11.53 13.90
CA GLN A 210 4.37 10.82 14.95
C GLN A 210 4.07 9.38 14.60
N ARG A 211 3.81 9.08 13.31
CA ARG A 211 3.36 7.76 12.88
C ARG A 211 4.48 6.89 12.28
N LEU A 212 5.55 7.53 11.77
CA LEU A 212 6.67 6.79 11.19
C LEU A 212 7.92 6.88 12.07
N PHE A 213 8.49 8.06 12.29
CA PHE A 213 9.79 8.19 12.95
C PHE A 213 9.78 7.82 14.44
N ARG A 214 8.67 8.04 15.14
CA ARG A 214 8.53 7.66 16.56
C ARG A 214 8.13 6.22 16.77
N VAL A 215 7.61 5.56 15.74
CA VAL A 215 7.03 4.21 15.84
C VAL A 215 7.98 3.15 15.32
N PHE A 216 8.63 3.42 14.19
CA PHE A 216 9.48 2.45 13.51
C PHE A 216 10.96 2.65 13.86
N SER A 217 11.70 1.55 13.93
CA SER A 217 13.13 1.57 14.20
C SER A 217 13.95 2.16 13.05
N ALA A 218 15.15 2.63 13.34
CA ALA A 218 16.03 3.29 12.35
C ALA A 218 16.40 2.39 11.15
N ASP A 219 16.42 1.08 11.34
CA ASP A 219 16.72 0.08 10.30
C ASP A 219 15.51 -0.31 9.46
N THR A 220 14.32 0.24 9.75
CA THR A 220 13.12 0.01 8.94
C THR A 220 13.32 0.55 7.53
N LEU A 221 13.17 -0.36 6.55
CA LEU A 221 13.23 -0.04 5.12
C LEU A 221 11.93 0.66 4.69
N ILE A 222 12.05 1.82 4.06
CA ILE A 222 10.93 2.51 3.44
C ILE A 222 10.92 2.24 1.92
N TRP A 223 9.74 1.87 1.42
CA TRP A 223 9.48 1.56 0.02
C TRP A 223 8.42 2.54 -0.52
N PRO A 224 8.85 3.65 -1.16
CA PRO A 224 7.95 4.72 -1.61
C PRO A 224 7.21 4.37 -2.91
N GLY A 225 6.18 5.16 -3.23
CA GLY A 225 5.40 5.03 -4.46
C GLY A 225 6.20 5.34 -5.73
N HIS A 226 7.31 6.08 -5.62
CA HIS A 226 8.23 6.38 -6.73
C HIS A 226 9.68 6.31 -6.29
N GLY A 227 10.58 6.05 -7.24
CA GLY A 227 12.02 6.15 -7.04
C GLY A 227 12.64 5.04 -6.19
N ALA A 228 13.71 5.36 -5.48
CA ALA A 228 14.52 4.42 -4.71
C ALA A 228 14.00 4.22 -3.27
N PRO A 229 14.30 3.08 -2.62
CA PRO A 229 14.05 2.89 -1.19
C PRO A 229 15.04 3.68 -0.34
N SER A 230 14.71 3.84 0.96
CA SER A 230 15.58 4.40 2.00
C SER A 230 15.34 3.68 3.33
N THR A 231 15.74 4.29 4.45
CA THR A 231 15.44 3.81 5.80
C THR A 231 14.95 4.95 6.69
N ILE A 232 14.19 4.60 7.72
CA ILE A 232 13.77 5.58 8.75
C ILE A 232 15.00 6.31 9.34
N GLY A 233 16.08 5.59 9.62
CA GLY A 233 17.30 6.18 10.20
C GLY A 233 18.06 7.12 9.26
N THR A 234 17.93 6.93 7.94
CA THR A 234 18.52 7.84 6.94
C THR A 234 17.72 9.14 6.86
N GLU A 235 16.40 9.06 6.91
CA GLU A 235 15.51 10.19 6.65
C GLU A 235 15.20 11.02 7.91
N SER A 236 15.05 10.37 9.06
CA SER A 236 14.59 11.04 10.29
C SER A 236 15.48 12.21 10.78
N PRO A 237 16.82 12.21 10.59
CA PRO A 237 17.64 13.36 10.98
C PRO A 237 17.37 14.65 10.19
N SER A 238 16.69 14.53 9.04
CA SER A 238 16.43 15.67 8.13
C SER A 238 15.09 16.37 8.38
N LEU A 239 14.26 15.89 9.31
CA LEU A 239 12.90 16.39 9.55
C LEU A 239 12.86 17.91 9.77
N ASP A 240 13.71 18.44 10.67
CA ASP A 240 13.76 19.88 10.97
C ASP A 240 14.10 20.70 9.71
N SER A 241 15.00 20.19 8.86
CA SER A 241 15.37 20.87 7.62
C SER A 241 14.23 20.90 6.61
N TRP A 242 13.37 19.87 6.59
CA TRP A 242 12.16 19.87 5.74
C TRP A 242 11.13 20.87 6.22
N VAL A 243 10.95 20.99 7.56
CA VAL A 243 10.06 21.98 8.17
C VAL A 243 10.56 23.41 7.85
N GLU A 244 11.85 23.69 8.02
CA GLU A 244 12.44 24.99 7.70
C GLU A 244 12.31 25.36 6.21
N ARG A 245 12.44 24.38 5.31
CA ARG A 245 12.33 24.55 3.86
C ARG A 245 10.87 24.74 3.41
N GLY A 246 9.92 24.14 4.12
CA GLY A 246 8.49 24.23 3.84
C GLY A 246 7.98 23.28 2.76
N TRP A 247 8.76 22.24 2.44
CA TRP A 247 8.39 21.17 1.48
C TRP A 247 9.29 19.96 1.62
#